data_d37a9a4649363c96996994a762ce7cfc
#
_entry.id   d37a9a4649363c96996994a762ce7cfc
#
_cell.length_a   1.000
_cell.length_b   1.000
_cell.length_c   1.000
_cell.angle_alpha   90.00
_cell.angle_beta   90.00
_cell.angle_gamma   90.00
#
_symmetry.space_group_name_H-M   'P 1'
#
loop_
_entity.id
_entity.type
_entity.pdbx_description
1 polymer ?
#
loop_
_entity_poly.entity_id
_entity_poly.type
_entity_poly.pdbx_seq_one_letter_code
_entity_poly.pdbx_strand_id
1 'polypeptide(L)'
;MTRAIAEAKLTADSADVPVAALVFDENDNLVSVGRNERELTGDPTAHAEVVAIRAAAAATGSWRLDSMTLVVTLEPCTMCAGAILQARIPRVVFGAWD
;
A
#
# COMPACT_ATOMS: atom_id res chain seq x y z
N MET A 1 -1.16 12.17 1.76
CA MET A 1 -1.68 11.56 3.00
C MET A 1 -3.19 11.66 3.14
N THR A 2 -3.80 12.81 2.84
CA THR A 2 -5.26 12.97 2.93
C THR A 2 -6.02 11.90 2.12
N ARG A 3 -5.57 11.62 0.92
CA ARG A 3 -6.19 10.59 0.08
C ARG A 3 -6.06 9.19 0.67
N ALA A 4 -4.89 8.89 1.25
CA ALA A 4 -4.67 7.59 1.90
C ALA A 4 -5.60 7.41 3.12
N ILE A 5 -5.83 8.47 3.88
CA ILE A 5 -6.75 8.45 5.01
C ILE A 5 -8.18 8.20 4.53
N ALA A 6 -8.59 8.86 3.44
CA ALA A 6 -9.93 8.64 2.86
C ALA A 6 -10.10 7.18 2.41
N GLU A 7 -9.08 6.59 1.76
CA GLU A 7 -9.12 5.19 1.36
C GLU A 7 -9.17 4.25 2.56
N ALA A 8 -8.45 4.58 3.64
CA ALA A 8 -8.46 3.77 4.85
C ALA A 8 -9.86 3.72 5.48
N LYS A 9 -10.61 4.82 5.42
CA LYS A 9 -11.98 4.86 5.96
C LYS A 9 -12.93 3.92 5.23
N LEU A 10 -12.70 3.67 3.94
CA LEU A 10 -13.51 2.72 3.19
C LEU A 10 -13.31 1.28 3.67
N THR A 11 -12.15 0.97 4.23
CA THR A 11 -11.84 -0.36 4.76
C THR A 11 -12.71 -0.71 5.97
N ALA A 12 -13.18 0.30 6.71
CA ALA A 12 -14.01 0.07 7.91
C ALA A 12 -15.26 -0.74 7.60
N ASP A 13 -15.79 -0.69 6.37
CA ASP A 13 -16.98 -1.41 5.97
C ASP A 13 -16.76 -2.92 5.88
N SER A 14 -15.52 -3.39 5.79
CA SER A 14 -15.17 -4.80 5.66
C SER A 14 -14.71 -5.45 6.96
N ALA A 15 -14.80 -4.75 8.10
CA ALA A 15 -14.31 -5.20 9.40
C ALA A 15 -12.78 -5.36 9.48
N ASP A 16 -12.04 -4.93 8.46
CA ASP A 16 -10.59 -4.89 8.49
C ASP A 16 -10.08 -3.64 9.22
N VAL A 17 -8.84 -3.70 9.71
CA VAL A 17 -8.18 -2.52 10.28
C VAL A 17 -8.04 -1.46 9.18
N PRO A 18 -8.48 -0.21 9.41
CA PRO A 18 -8.52 0.82 8.37
C PRO A 18 -7.12 1.38 8.04
N VAL A 19 -6.38 0.67 7.22
CA VAL A 19 -5.07 1.07 6.71
C VAL A 19 -5.14 1.13 5.20
N ALA A 20 -4.55 2.18 4.61
CA ALA A 20 -4.47 2.33 3.16
C ALA A 20 -3.05 2.63 2.72
N ALA A 21 -2.72 2.18 1.51
CA ALA A 21 -1.45 2.45 0.86
C ALA A 21 -1.69 2.90 -0.57
N LEU A 22 -0.92 3.87 -1.02
CA LEU A 22 -0.98 4.40 -2.38
C LEU A 22 0.41 4.31 -2.99
N VAL A 23 0.49 3.93 -4.26
CA VAL A 23 1.75 3.93 -5.01
C VAL A 23 1.66 4.99 -6.08
N PHE A 24 2.65 5.88 -6.10
CA PHE A 24 2.78 6.96 -7.10
C PHE A 24 4.02 6.73 -7.94
N ASP A 25 3.95 7.10 -9.22
CA ASP A 25 5.11 7.06 -10.09
C ASP A 25 6.00 8.30 -9.91
N GLU A 26 7.06 8.41 -10.71
CA GLU A 26 8.03 9.51 -10.66
C GLU A 26 7.42 10.87 -11.02
N ASN A 27 6.27 10.89 -11.66
CA ASN A 27 5.54 12.10 -12.05
C ASN A 27 4.37 12.39 -11.11
N ASP A 28 4.34 11.74 -9.95
CA ASP A 28 3.27 11.85 -8.94
C ASP A 28 1.90 11.40 -9.43
N ASN A 29 1.86 10.55 -10.46
CA ASN A 29 0.61 9.92 -10.89
C ASN A 29 0.31 8.71 -10.01
N LEU A 30 -0.95 8.57 -9.61
CA LEU A 30 -1.38 7.42 -8.83
C LEU A 30 -1.35 6.16 -9.69
N VAL A 31 -0.59 5.16 -9.26
CA VAL A 31 -0.46 3.87 -9.95
C VAL A 31 -1.40 2.83 -9.35
N SER A 32 -1.48 2.77 -8.04
CA SER A 32 -2.32 1.79 -7.36
C SER A 32 -2.75 2.24 -5.99
N VAL A 33 -3.81 1.60 -5.49
CA VAL A 33 -4.34 1.78 -4.14
C VAL A 33 -4.51 0.41 -3.51
N GLY A 34 -4.10 0.27 -2.27
CA GLY A 34 -4.32 -0.94 -1.49
C GLY A 34 -4.95 -0.59 -0.16
N ARG A 35 -5.78 -1.49 0.34
CA ARG A 35 -6.37 -1.44 1.66
C ARG A 35 -6.11 -2.75 2.36
N ASN A 36 -6.17 -2.76 3.68
CA ASN A 36 -6.06 -4.00 4.43
C ASN A 36 -7.30 -4.86 4.11
N GLU A 37 -7.06 -6.04 3.55
CA GLU A 37 -8.13 -6.94 3.09
C GLU A 37 -8.02 -8.34 3.69
N ARG A 38 -7.33 -8.49 4.84
CA ARG A 38 -7.13 -9.80 5.45
C ARG A 38 -8.45 -10.49 5.77
N GLU A 39 -9.40 -9.77 6.36
CA GLU A 39 -10.72 -10.32 6.68
C GLU A 39 -11.57 -10.49 5.43
N LEU A 40 -11.50 -9.52 4.52
CA LEU A 40 -12.29 -9.55 3.29
C LEU A 40 -11.95 -10.74 2.40
N THR A 41 -10.67 -11.05 2.24
CA THR A 41 -10.21 -12.09 1.31
C THR A 41 -9.77 -13.37 2.02
N GLY A 42 -9.64 -13.36 3.35
CA GLY A 42 -9.10 -14.50 4.09
C GLY A 42 -7.62 -14.73 3.86
N ASP A 43 -6.89 -13.73 3.35
CA ASP A 43 -5.45 -13.80 3.09
C ASP A 43 -4.69 -13.08 4.20
N PRO A 44 -3.92 -13.80 5.03
CA PRO A 44 -3.19 -13.16 6.14
C PRO A 44 -2.11 -12.18 5.68
N THR A 45 -1.70 -12.23 4.41
CA THR A 45 -0.71 -11.30 3.85
C THR A 45 -1.33 -10.09 3.18
N ALA A 46 -2.66 -9.98 3.14
CA ALA A 46 -3.36 -8.90 2.44
C ALA A 46 -3.36 -7.58 3.23
N HIS A 47 -2.18 -7.16 3.70
CA HIS A 47 -1.96 -5.84 4.25
C HIS A 47 -2.05 -4.80 3.13
N ALA A 48 -2.42 -3.58 3.45
CA ALA A 48 -2.61 -2.51 2.47
C ALA A 48 -1.39 -2.34 1.56
N GLU A 49 -0.19 -2.39 2.12
CA GLU A 49 1.06 -2.22 1.36
C GLU A 49 1.27 -3.35 0.35
N VAL A 50 1.03 -4.59 0.77
CA VAL A 50 1.18 -5.77 -0.11
C VAL A 50 0.16 -5.70 -1.22
N VAL A 51 -1.09 -5.35 -0.91
CA VAL A 51 -2.15 -5.19 -1.91
C VAL A 51 -1.78 -4.11 -2.93
N ALA A 52 -1.30 -2.95 -2.46
CA ALA A 52 -0.90 -1.86 -3.34
C ALA A 52 0.30 -2.23 -4.22
N ILE A 53 1.30 -2.91 -3.67
CA ILE A 53 2.48 -3.36 -4.41
C ILE A 53 2.10 -4.35 -5.50
N ARG A 54 1.25 -5.33 -5.19
CA ARG A 54 0.77 -6.29 -6.19
C ARG A 54 0.01 -5.61 -7.31
N ALA A 55 -0.85 -4.66 -6.97
CA ALA A 55 -1.63 -3.92 -7.96
C ALA A 55 -0.72 -3.05 -8.85
N ALA A 56 0.30 -2.41 -8.27
CA ALA A 56 1.25 -1.60 -9.03
C ALA A 56 2.08 -2.47 -9.97
N ALA A 57 2.54 -3.62 -9.52
CA ALA A 57 3.28 -4.57 -10.36
C ALA A 57 2.43 -5.07 -11.53
N ALA A 58 1.16 -5.38 -11.27
CA ALA A 58 0.24 -5.81 -12.32
C ALA A 58 -0.03 -4.68 -13.32
N ALA A 59 -0.22 -3.45 -12.84
CA ALA A 59 -0.52 -2.31 -13.70
C ALA A 59 0.66 -1.94 -14.60
N THR A 60 1.90 -2.09 -14.11
CA THR A 60 3.10 -1.73 -14.87
C THR A 60 3.72 -2.90 -15.62
N GLY A 61 3.28 -4.11 -15.33
CA GLY A 61 3.85 -5.32 -15.93
C GLY A 61 5.26 -5.63 -15.45
N SER A 62 5.67 -5.09 -14.31
CA SER A 62 7.03 -5.27 -13.77
C SER A 62 6.97 -5.44 -12.26
N TRP A 63 7.76 -6.37 -11.72
CA TRP A 63 7.93 -6.48 -10.27
C TRP A 63 8.82 -5.37 -9.69
N ARG A 64 9.62 -4.71 -10.54
CA ARG A 64 10.49 -3.62 -10.10
C ARG A 64 9.73 -2.30 -10.13
N LEU A 65 9.65 -1.68 -8.96
CA LEU A 65 8.96 -0.41 -8.78
C LEU A 65 9.96 0.67 -8.34
N ASP A 66 11.14 0.68 -8.99
CA ASP A 66 12.30 1.44 -8.56
C ASP A 66 12.24 2.96 -8.83
N SER A 67 11.21 3.43 -9.50
CA SER A 67 10.97 4.88 -9.65
C SER A 67 9.74 5.35 -8.85
N MET A 68 9.20 4.51 -7.98
CA MET A 68 7.91 4.78 -7.35
C MET A 68 8.03 5.17 -5.89
N THR A 69 6.97 5.77 -5.37
CA THR A 69 6.83 6.14 -3.97
C THR A 69 5.62 5.44 -3.39
N LEU A 70 5.79 4.82 -2.24
CA LEU A 70 4.70 4.25 -1.47
C LEU A 70 4.32 5.20 -0.35
N VAL A 71 3.03 5.53 -0.27
CA VAL A 71 2.46 6.34 0.82
C VAL A 71 1.50 5.45 1.60
N VAL A 72 1.69 5.34 2.89
CA VAL A 72 0.88 4.47 3.74
C VAL A 72 0.48 5.19 5.02
N THR A 73 -0.70 4.86 5.54
CA THR A 73 -1.27 5.56 6.69
C THR A 73 -0.66 5.12 8.03
N LEU A 74 0.00 3.97 8.07
CA LEU A 74 0.72 3.49 9.25
C LEU A 74 2.11 3.03 8.87
N GLU A 75 3.02 2.99 9.85
CA GLU A 75 4.35 2.46 9.63
C GLU A 75 4.27 1.00 9.20
N PRO A 76 4.96 0.61 8.11
CA PRO A 76 4.94 -0.77 7.63
C PRO A 76 5.48 -1.77 8.67
N CYS A 77 4.84 -2.94 8.76
CA CYS A 77 5.34 -4.03 9.59
C CYS A 77 6.54 -4.72 8.91
N THR A 78 7.17 -5.66 9.59
CA THR A 78 8.34 -6.37 9.07
C THR A 78 8.07 -7.04 7.71
N MET A 79 6.91 -7.69 7.56
CA MET A 79 6.53 -8.33 6.30
C MET A 79 6.43 -7.31 5.17
N CYS A 80 5.73 -6.19 5.42
CA CYS A 80 5.55 -5.15 4.41
C CYS A 80 6.87 -4.45 4.08
N ALA A 81 7.71 -4.20 5.09
CA ALA A 81 9.04 -3.64 4.86
C ALA A 81 9.86 -4.56 3.94
N GLY A 82 9.79 -5.87 4.15
CA GLY A 82 10.43 -6.84 3.28
C GLY A 82 9.89 -6.81 1.86
N ALA A 83 8.57 -6.71 1.70
CA ALA A 83 7.94 -6.62 0.39
C ALA A 83 8.37 -5.34 -0.36
N ILE A 84 8.44 -4.21 0.34
CA ILE A 84 8.90 -2.94 -0.21
C ILE A 84 10.34 -3.07 -0.74
N LEU A 85 11.23 -3.70 0.04
CA LEU A 85 12.61 -3.93 -0.39
C LEU A 85 12.67 -4.84 -1.60
N GLN A 86 11.88 -5.91 -1.64
CA GLN A 86 11.85 -6.83 -2.77
C GLN A 86 11.33 -6.15 -4.04
N ALA A 87 10.39 -5.24 -3.93
CA ALA A 87 9.85 -4.48 -5.05
C ALA A 87 10.77 -3.34 -5.50
N ARG A 88 11.83 -3.06 -4.76
CA ARG A 88 12.81 -1.99 -5.06
C ARG A 88 12.20 -0.59 -4.99
N ILE A 89 11.18 -0.37 -4.17
CA ILE A 89 10.60 0.95 -3.98
C ILE A 89 11.60 1.82 -3.19
N PRO A 90 12.09 2.94 -3.77
CA PRO A 90 13.13 3.72 -3.13
C PRO A 90 12.64 4.70 -2.08
N ARG A 91 11.35 5.05 -2.09
CA ARG A 91 10.82 6.07 -1.19
C ARG A 91 9.51 5.61 -0.57
N VAL A 92 9.46 5.68 0.75
CA VAL A 92 8.27 5.34 1.52
C VAL A 92 7.94 6.53 2.42
N VAL A 93 6.68 6.97 2.35
CA VAL A 93 6.14 8.01 3.22
C VAL A 93 5.04 7.37 4.06
N PHE A 94 5.17 7.42 5.37
CA PHE A 94 4.13 6.88 6.23
C PHE A 94 3.73 7.90 7.27
N GLY A 95 2.47 7.84 7.65
CA GLY A 95 1.93 8.66 8.72
C GLY A 95 1.62 7.78 9.89
N ALA A 96 2.01 8.22 11.07
CA ALA A 96 1.52 7.65 12.31
C ALA A 96 0.52 8.64 12.85
N TRP A 97 -0.70 8.22 12.99
CA TRP A 97 -1.67 9.01 13.72
C TRP A 97 -2.25 8.16 14.81
N ASP A 98 -2.56 8.80 15.87
CA ASP A 98 -3.14 8.14 17.02
C ASP A 98 -4.66 8.19 16.96
#